data_d5974ff1a040dfeda9f786ee4afd00e4
#
_entry.id   d5974ff1a040dfeda9f786ee4afd00e4
#
_cell.length_a   1.000
_cell.length_b   1.000
_cell.length_c   1.000
_cell.angle_alpha   90.00
_cell.angle_beta   90.00
_cell.angle_gamma   90.00
#
_symmetry.space_group_name_H-M   'P 1'
#
loop_
_entity.id
_entity.type
_entity.pdbx_description
1 polymer ?
#
loop_
_entity_poly.entity_id
_entity_poly.type
_entity_poly.pdbx_seq_one_letter_code
_entity_poly.pdbx_strand_id
1 'polypeptide(L)'
;MARKKAEPKKTAKPNNNAYIEGAGLVADEKITMSLEKNYMPYAMSVLVSRAFPEIDGFKPSHRKLLYTMYKMGLLNGKLTKSANIVGATMRLNPHGDGAIYETMVRLSQGNEALLHPYVMSKGNFGKAYSRDMAYAASRYTEAKLMPICQELFGDIDKDTVDFVPNYDNTTTEPTLLPATYPSILVNANVGIGVSMASSVCPFNLSEVCETTIGLMKNPDFNALETLKGPDFPGGASLLYDEEELDKIYRTGKGSVKLRAKYQYDKESRCLEIVEIPATTTVEAIIEKIIALVKAGKIREVSYIRDETDINGLKIGIDIKKGVDPDKLMQKLYKLTPLQDSYSCNFYILVHGYPRIMGVYDIIKEWVAFRMDCVRRRTSFDLAKKKDKLHLLKGLGKILLDIDKA
;
A
#
# COMPACT_ATOMS: atom_id res chain seq x y z
N MET A 1 -2.26 -65.76 -28.27
CA MET A 1 -2.32 -64.77 -27.13
C MET A 1 -3.59 -63.94 -27.30
N ALA A 2 -4.60 -64.22 -26.47
CA ALA A 2 -5.91 -63.58 -26.58
C ALA A 2 -5.92 -62.24 -25.83
N ARG A 3 -6.29 -61.16 -26.52
CA ARG A 3 -6.50 -59.81 -25.94
C ARG A 3 -7.75 -59.86 -25.04
N LYS A 4 -7.58 -59.65 -23.70
CA LYS A 4 -8.68 -59.39 -22.77
C LYS A 4 -9.41 -58.13 -23.20
N LYS A 5 -10.71 -58.23 -23.48
CA LYS A 5 -11.63 -57.11 -23.67
C LYS A 5 -11.73 -56.35 -22.31
N ALA A 6 -11.51 -55.03 -22.33
CA ALA A 6 -11.74 -54.14 -21.23
C ALA A 6 -13.25 -54.07 -20.95
N GLU A 7 -13.65 -54.30 -19.71
CA GLU A 7 -15.04 -54.08 -19.23
C GLU A 7 -15.41 -52.61 -19.32
N PRO A 8 -16.65 -52.26 -19.70
CA PRO A 8 -17.10 -50.88 -19.73
C PRO A 8 -17.18 -50.33 -18.31
N LYS A 9 -16.52 -49.17 -18.09
CA LYS A 9 -16.66 -48.44 -16.84
C LYS A 9 -18.14 -48.15 -16.57
N LYS A 10 -18.66 -48.67 -15.43
CA LYS A 10 -19.99 -48.35 -14.93
C LYS A 10 -20.12 -46.82 -14.82
N THR A 11 -20.98 -46.22 -15.62
CA THR A 11 -21.44 -44.85 -15.47
C THR A 11 -22.05 -44.70 -14.08
N ALA A 12 -21.57 -43.73 -13.32
CA ALA A 12 -22.15 -43.41 -12.02
C ALA A 12 -23.64 -43.10 -12.18
N LYS A 13 -24.47 -43.77 -11.36
CA LYS A 13 -25.89 -43.46 -11.32
C LYS A 13 -26.09 -41.98 -10.96
N PRO A 14 -27.11 -41.29 -11.51
CA PRO A 14 -27.43 -39.93 -11.13
C PRO A 14 -27.74 -39.90 -9.62
N ASN A 15 -27.16 -38.92 -8.92
CA ASN A 15 -27.40 -38.67 -7.51
C ASN A 15 -28.90 -38.56 -7.24
N ASN A 16 -29.40 -39.31 -6.28
CA ASN A 16 -30.74 -39.11 -5.74
C ASN A 16 -30.74 -37.77 -4.98
N ASN A 17 -31.25 -36.74 -5.60
CA ASN A 17 -31.54 -35.47 -4.92
C ASN A 17 -32.65 -35.76 -3.87
N ALA A 18 -32.33 -35.69 -2.60
CA ALA A 18 -33.30 -35.81 -1.52
C ALA A 18 -34.00 -34.44 -1.32
N TYR A 19 -35.34 -34.46 -1.34
CA TYR A 19 -36.12 -33.30 -0.92
C TYR A 19 -36.28 -33.33 0.59
N ILE A 20 -35.85 -32.28 1.27
CA ILE A 20 -36.06 -32.14 2.72
C ILE A 20 -37.05 -30.99 2.92
N GLU A 21 -38.17 -31.26 3.59
CA GLU A 21 -39.19 -30.29 3.88
C GLU A 21 -38.61 -29.12 4.70
N GLY A 22 -38.79 -27.91 4.20
CA GLY A 22 -38.21 -26.65 4.77
C GLY A 22 -36.77 -26.33 4.36
N ALA A 23 -36.03 -27.28 3.77
CA ALA A 23 -34.65 -27.04 3.27
C ALA A 23 -34.50 -27.11 1.74
N GLY A 24 -35.58 -27.53 1.03
CA GLY A 24 -35.59 -27.64 -0.43
C GLY A 24 -34.86 -28.89 -0.95
N LEU A 25 -34.31 -28.79 -2.16
CA LEU A 25 -33.60 -29.86 -2.82
C LEU A 25 -32.17 -29.99 -2.28
N VAL A 26 -31.84 -31.13 -1.70
CA VAL A 26 -30.47 -31.45 -1.23
C VAL A 26 -29.81 -32.34 -2.27
N ALA A 27 -28.69 -31.89 -2.79
CA ALA A 27 -27.87 -32.61 -3.74
C ALA A 27 -26.49 -32.92 -3.15
N ASP A 28 -26.01 -34.15 -3.35
CA ASP A 28 -24.64 -34.53 -2.98
C ASP A 28 -23.65 -33.87 -3.98
N GLU A 29 -22.77 -33.02 -3.49
CA GLU A 29 -21.71 -32.42 -4.28
C GLU A 29 -20.34 -32.74 -3.66
N LYS A 30 -19.35 -33.05 -4.52
CA LYS A 30 -17.97 -33.25 -4.04
C LYS A 30 -17.43 -31.93 -3.48
N ILE A 31 -16.75 -31.99 -2.34
CA ILE A 31 -16.12 -30.83 -1.69
C ILE A 31 -15.20 -30.06 -2.66
N THR A 32 -14.51 -30.75 -3.57
CA THR A 32 -13.68 -30.13 -4.60
C THR A 32 -14.48 -29.27 -5.56
N MET A 33 -15.66 -29.68 -5.97
CA MET A 33 -16.54 -28.90 -6.85
C MET A 33 -17.12 -27.68 -6.12
N SER A 34 -17.49 -27.86 -4.85
CA SER A 34 -17.97 -26.76 -4.00
C SER A 34 -16.88 -25.71 -3.78
N LEU A 35 -15.62 -26.13 -3.57
CA LEU A 35 -14.47 -25.24 -3.47
C LEU A 35 -14.22 -24.48 -4.78
N GLU A 36 -14.23 -25.15 -5.92
CA GLU A 36 -14.03 -24.52 -7.22
C GLU A 36 -15.12 -23.49 -7.55
N LYS A 37 -16.38 -23.82 -7.31
CA LYS A 37 -17.52 -22.97 -7.65
C LYS A 37 -17.73 -21.79 -6.71
N ASN A 38 -17.49 -21.99 -5.42
CA ASN A 38 -17.87 -21.01 -4.39
C ASN A 38 -16.67 -20.34 -3.75
N TYR A 39 -15.63 -21.10 -3.37
CA TYR A 39 -14.47 -20.56 -2.67
C TYR A 39 -13.46 -19.84 -3.58
N MET A 40 -13.21 -20.37 -4.78
CA MET A 40 -12.28 -19.73 -5.72
C MET A 40 -12.76 -18.35 -6.17
N PRO A 41 -14.03 -18.11 -6.57
CA PRO A 41 -14.53 -16.77 -6.85
C PRO A 41 -14.43 -15.82 -5.66
N TYR A 42 -14.73 -16.30 -4.44
CA TYR A 42 -14.54 -15.52 -3.22
C TYR A 42 -13.06 -15.16 -3.00
N ALA A 43 -12.15 -16.12 -3.09
CA ALA A 43 -10.73 -15.89 -2.94
C ALA A 43 -10.20 -14.85 -3.95
N MET A 44 -10.59 -14.99 -5.23
CA MET A 44 -10.22 -14.01 -6.27
C MET A 44 -10.81 -12.63 -6.00
N SER A 45 -12.06 -12.54 -5.56
CA SER A 45 -12.67 -11.25 -5.22
C SER A 45 -11.94 -10.55 -4.08
N VAL A 46 -11.51 -11.29 -3.04
CA VAL A 46 -10.71 -10.72 -1.94
C VAL A 46 -9.36 -10.20 -2.41
N LEU A 47 -8.68 -10.93 -3.31
CA LEU A 47 -7.40 -10.50 -3.87
C LEU A 47 -7.55 -9.20 -4.66
N VAL A 48 -8.51 -9.15 -5.59
CA VAL A 48 -8.70 -8.06 -6.55
C VAL A 48 -9.33 -6.83 -5.90
N SER A 49 -10.38 -7.00 -5.08
CA SER A 49 -11.16 -5.86 -4.57
C SER A 49 -10.67 -5.32 -3.22
N ARG A 50 -9.74 -6.01 -2.53
CA ARG A 50 -9.34 -5.63 -1.18
C ARG A 50 -7.85 -5.70 -0.90
N ALA A 51 -7.19 -6.84 -1.23
CA ALA A 51 -5.89 -7.15 -0.65
C ALA A 51 -4.72 -6.53 -1.42
N PHE A 52 -4.74 -6.61 -2.76
CA PHE A 52 -3.58 -6.26 -3.56
C PHE A 52 -3.68 -4.87 -4.18
N PRO A 53 -2.55 -4.15 -4.27
CA PRO A 53 -2.49 -2.91 -5.01
C PRO A 53 -2.44 -3.18 -6.52
N GLU A 54 -2.89 -2.20 -7.29
CA GLU A 54 -2.68 -2.17 -8.74
C GLU A 54 -1.44 -1.34 -9.09
N ILE A 55 -1.16 -1.21 -10.38
CA ILE A 55 0.05 -0.53 -10.88
C ILE A 55 0.14 0.95 -10.47
N ASP A 56 -0.97 1.58 -10.16
CA ASP A 56 -1.04 2.93 -9.60
C ASP A 56 -0.67 2.99 -8.09
N GLY A 57 -0.33 1.86 -7.47
CA GLY A 57 0.09 1.76 -6.07
C GLY A 57 -1.04 1.75 -5.06
N PHE A 58 -2.28 1.74 -5.50
CA PHE A 58 -3.43 1.85 -4.61
C PHE A 58 -4.30 0.60 -4.62
N LYS A 59 -4.87 0.31 -3.45
CA LYS A 59 -6.00 -0.60 -3.30
C LYS A 59 -7.30 0.14 -3.64
N PRO A 60 -8.38 -0.56 -4.00
CA PRO A 60 -9.65 0.10 -4.27
C PRO A 60 -10.14 1.03 -3.16
N SER A 61 -10.00 0.65 -1.88
CA SER A 61 -10.37 1.51 -0.75
C SER A 61 -9.57 2.81 -0.68
N HIS A 62 -8.26 2.75 -0.93
CA HIS A 62 -7.39 3.93 -1.00
C HIS A 62 -7.83 4.85 -2.13
N ARG A 63 -8.05 4.31 -3.32
CA ARG A 63 -8.42 5.06 -4.52
C ARG A 63 -9.76 5.76 -4.35
N LYS A 64 -10.77 5.05 -3.83
CA LYS A 64 -12.11 5.61 -3.56
C LYS A 64 -12.07 6.76 -2.56
N LEU A 65 -11.31 6.63 -1.47
CA LEU A 65 -11.14 7.68 -0.48
C LEU A 65 -10.46 8.91 -1.08
N LEU A 66 -9.29 8.74 -1.71
CA LEU A 66 -8.52 9.84 -2.28
C LEU A 66 -9.28 10.53 -3.41
N TYR A 67 -10.00 9.78 -4.26
CA TYR A 67 -10.84 10.35 -5.31
C TYR A 67 -12.02 11.14 -4.74
N THR A 68 -12.68 10.64 -3.68
CA THR A 68 -13.73 11.40 -2.98
C THR A 68 -13.18 12.72 -2.45
N MET A 69 -12.02 12.71 -1.80
CA MET A 69 -11.38 13.93 -1.30
C MET A 69 -11.04 14.90 -2.44
N TYR A 70 -10.59 14.40 -3.59
CA TYR A 70 -10.35 15.21 -4.79
C TYR A 70 -11.65 15.85 -5.30
N LYS A 71 -12.73 15.08 -5.44
CA LYS A 71 -14.05 15.59 -5.88
C LYS A 71 -14.65 16.59 -4.89
N MET A 72 -14.32 16.52 -3.61
CA MET A 72 -14.67 17.53 -2.59
C MET A 72 -13.81 18.79 -2.69
N GLY A 73 -12.86 18.88 -3.61
CA GLY A 73 -11.97 20.03 -3.78
C GLY A 73 -10.89 20.16 -2.69
N LEU A 74 -10.61 19.09 -1.94
CA LEU A 74 -9.71 19.13 -0.79
C LEU A 74 -8.21 19.14 -1.17
N LEU A 75 -7.87 19.14 -2.45
CA LEU A 75 -6.48 19.32 -2.88
C LEU A 75 -6.00 20.77 -2.62
N ASN A 76 -6.81 21.75 -3.00
CA ASN A 76 -6.52 23.19 -2.81
C ASN A 76 -7.43 23.83 -1.75
N GLY A 77 -8.35 23.03 -1.17
CA GLY A 77 -9.35 23.48 -0.21
C GLY A 77 -8.81 23.60 1.22
N LYS A 78 -9.72 23.99 2.11
CA LYS A 78 -9.46 24.03 3.56
C LYS A 78 -9.59 22.63 4.17
N LEU A 79 -8.97 22.43 5.32
CA LEU A 79 -9.17 21.26 6.16
C LEU A 79 -10.67 21.06 6.46
N THR A 80 -11.13 19.84 6.36
CA THR A 80 -12.53 19.44 6.55
C THR A 80 -12.60 18.33 7.60
N LYS A 81 -13.66 18.26 8.38
CA LYS A 81 -13.87 17.19 9.36
C LYS A 81 -13.77 15.82 8.71
N SER A 82 -12.99 14.93 9.30
CA SER A 82 -12.79 13.58 8.77
C SER A 82 -14.11 12.82 8.66
N ALA A 83 -15.06 13.03 9.57
CA ALA A 83 -16.39 12.42 9.50
C ALA A 83 -17.15 12.79 8.22
N ASN A 84 -17.01 14.03 7.73
CA ASN A 84 -17.66 14.46 6.47
C ASN A 84 -17.03 13.75 5.26
N ILE A 85 -15.71 13.60 5.26
CA ILE A 85 -15.00 12.88 4.19
C ILE A 85 -15.39 11.42 4.18
N VAL A 86 -15.44 10.78 5.36
CA VAL A 86 -15.88 9.38 5.51
C VAL A 86 -17.29 9.19 4.99
N GLY A 87 -18.24 10.05 5.41
CA GLY A 87 -19.62 9.99 4.93
C GLY A 87 -19.76 10.17 3.41
N ALA A 88 -18.98 11.08 2.81
CA ALA A 88 -18.94 11.26 1.37
C ALA A 88 -18.37 10.03 0.64
N THR A 89 -17.34 9.38 1.22
CA THR A 89 -16.68 8.21 0.63
C THR A 89 -17.59 6.98 0.61
N MET A 90 -18.55 6.86 1.53
CA MET A 90 -19.51 5.75 1.55
C MET A 90 -20.33 5.63 0.26
N ARG A 91 -20.47 6.70 -0.52
CA ARG A 91 -21.12 6.67 -1.84
C ARG A 91 -20.36 5.83 -2.88
N LEU A 92 -19.04 5.70 -2.71
CA LEU A 92 -18.20 4.86 -3.57
C LEU A 92 -17.81 3.55 -2.90
N ASN A 93 -17.73 3.55 -1.56
CA ASN A 93 -17.28 2.41 -0.78
C ASN A 93 -18.37 1.98 0.22
N PRO A 94 -19.20 0.96 -0.10
CA PRO A 94 -20.33 0.53 0.73
C PRO A 94 -19.90 -0.32 1.93
N HIS A 95 -18.80 0.05 2.58
CA HIS A 95 -18.30 -0.58 3.81
C HIS A 95 -18.54 0.33 5.01
N GLY A 96 -18.33 -0.19 6.21
CA GLY A 96 -18.50 0.57 7.44
C GLY A 96 -17.59 1.81 7.51
N ASP A 97 -18.08 2.87 8.12
CA ASP A 97 -17.39 4.15 8.33
C ASP A 97 -16.04 3.98 9.03
N GLY A 98 -15.95 3.04 9.98
CA GLY A 98 -14.71 2.71 10.67
C GLY A 98 -13.59 2.28 9.71
N ALA A 99 -13.86 1.37 8.76
CA ALA A 99 -12.88 0.90 7.78
C ALA A 99 -12.40 2.02 6.83
N ILE A 100 -13.30 2.94 6.46
CA ILE A 100 -12.94 4.10 5.64
C ILE A 100 -12.05 5.06 6.45
N TYR A 101 -12.40 5.28 7.71
CA TYR A 101 -11.60 6.15 8.58
C TYR A 101 -10.22 5.57 8.89
N GLU A 102 -10.11 4.27 9.17
CA GLU A 102 -8.82 3.57 9.33
C GLU A 102 -7.95 3.69 8.06
N THR A 103 -8.56 3.59 6.89
CA THR A 103 -7.85 3.85 5.63
C THR A 103 -7.31 5.28 5.56
N MET A 104 -8.12 6.27 5.95
CA MET A 104 -7.69 7.68 6.02
C MET A 104 -6.56 7.88 7.03
N VAL A 105 -6.66 7.28 8.21
CA VAL A 105 -5.62 7.31 9.25
C VAL A 105 -4.30 6.80 8.68
N ARG A 106 -4.30 5.61 8.06
CA ARG A 106 -3.09 5.01 7.48
C ARG A 106 -2.46 5.85 6.37
N LEU A 107 -3.26 6.57 5.57
CA LEU A 107 -2.77 7.44 4.49
C LEU A 107 -2.34 8.82 4.99
N SER A 108 -2.53 9.12 6.28
CA SER A 108 -2.29 10.45 6.85
C SER A 108 -0.85 10.66 7.30
N GLN A 109 -0.43 11.92 7.22
CA GLN A 109 0.85 12.39 7.73
C GLN A 109 1.00 12.16 9.24
N GLY A 110 -0.08 12.34 10.01
CA GLY A 110 -0.03 12.24 11.47
C GLY A 110 0.20 10.83 11.99
N ASN A 111 -0.17 9.80 11.20
CA ASN A 111 0.01 8.40 11.58
C ASN A 111 1.43 7.87 11.36
N GLU A 112 2.20 8.49 10.45
CA GLU A 112 3.57 8.10 10.12
C GLU A 112 3.73 6.65 9.59
N ALA A 113 2.69 6.12 8.95
CA ALA A 113 2.73 4.79 8.34
C ALA A 113 3.33 4.78 6.93
N LEU A 114 3.49 5.94 6.29
CA LEU A 114 3.95 6.09 4.90
C LEU A 114 5.15 7.02 4.83
N LEU A 115 6.08 6.75 3.89
CA LEU A 115 7.17 7.68 3.56
C LEU A 115 6.62 8.98 2.95
N HIS A 116 5.68 8.86 2.04
CA HIS A 116 5.00 9.97 1.40
C HIS A 116 3.50 9.89 1.64
N PRO A 117 2.99 10.52 2.71
CA PRO A 117 1.57 10.51 3.02
C PRO A 117 0.76 11.27 1.97
N TYR A 118 -0.48 10.83 1.76
CA TYR A 118 -1.41 11.44 0.81
C TYR A 118 -2.43 12.36 1.47
N VAL A 119 -2.60 12.23 2.78
CA VAL A 119 -3.59 12.96 3.57
C VAL A 119 -2.87 13.85 4.59
N MET A 120 -3.05 15.18 4.44
CA MET A 120 -2.68 16.13 5.47
C MET A 120 -3.69 16.03 6.60
N SER A 121 -3.20 15.90 7.82
CA SER A 121 -4.00 15.64 9.01
C SER A 121 -3.85 16.74 10.06
N LYS A 122 -4.96 17.03 10.78
CA LYS A 122 -4.98 17.90 11.96
C LYS A 122 -5.77 17.21 13.07
N GLY A 123 -5.17 17.15 14.25
CA GLY A 123 -5.66 16.39 15.39
C GLY A 123 -4.90 15.09 15.58
N ASN A 124 -5.38 14.23 16.46
CA ASN A 124 -4.71 12.96 16.78
C ASN A 124 -5.11 11.86 15.79
N PHE A 125 -4.18 11.49 14.94
CA PHE A 125 -4.29 10.36 13.99
C PHE A 125 -3.53 9.10 14.48
N GLY A 126 -3.11 9.06 15.75
CA GLY A 126 -2.32 7.96 16.29
C GLY A 126 -0.92 7.87 15.69
N LYS A 127 -0.22 6.81 16.06
CA LYS A 127 1.12 6.51 15.52
C LYS A 127 1.21 5.04 15.12
N ALA A 128 1.72 4.77 13.92
CA ALA A 128 1.81 3.42 13.37
C ALA A 128 2.77 2.52 14.18
N TYR A 129 3.75 3.10 14.85
CA TYR A 129 4.75 2.39 15.64
C TYR A 129 4.33 2.13 17.10
N SER A 130 3.13 2.59 17.53
CA SER A 130 2.61 2.37 18.88
C SER A 130 1.16 1.93 18.87
N ARG A 131 0.85 0.89 19.65
CA ARG A 131 -0.53 0.41 19.88
C ARG A 131 -1.29 1.29 20.87
N ASP A 132 -0.57 1.91 21.80
CA ASP A 132 -1.15 2.74 22.86
C ASP A 132 -1.48 4.16 22.38
N MET A 133 -0.82 4.62 21.32
CA MET A 133 -1.10 5.89 20.66
C MET A 133 -2.22 5.74 19.61
N ALA A 134 -3.43 5.42 20.07
CA ALA A 134 -4.60 5.29 19.21
C ALA A 134 -5.07 6.65 18.65
N TYR A 135 -5.68 6.60 17.45
CA TYR A 135 -6.27 7.78 16.82
C TYR A 135 -7.59 8.21 17.48
N ALA A 136 -7.88 9.50 17.45
CA ALA A 136 -9.15 10.04 17.92
C ALA A 136 -10.30 9.75 16.94
N ALA A 137 -11.54 9.79 17.41
CA ALA A 137 -12.72 9.61 16.55
C ALA A 137 -12.77 10.67 15.44
N SER A 138 -13.31 10.29 14.26
CA SER A 138 -13.35 11.10 13.04
C SER A 138 -14.01 12.48 13.18
N ARG A 139 -14.89 12.64 14.17
CA ARG A 139 -15.55 13.93 14.49
C ARG A 139 -14.60 14.96 15.09
N TYR A 140 -13.47 14.54 15.68
CA TYR A 140 -12.49 15.43 16.32
C TYR A 140 -11.32 15.79 15.40
N THR A 141 -11.12 15.05 14.31
CA THR A 141 -10.00 15.24 13.40
C THR A 141 -10.42 15.95 12.12
N GLU A 142 -9.46 16.58 11.46
CA GLU A 142 -9.64 17.26 10.18
C GLU A 142 -8.58 16.79 9.18
N ALA A 143 -8.96 16.75 7.91
CA ALA A 143 -8.07 16.27 6.86
C ALA A 143 -8.28 17.03 5.54
N LYS A 144 -7.25 17.01 4.69
CA LYS A 144 -7.28 17.38 3.27
C LYS A 144 -6.22 16.59 2.52
N LEU A 145 -6.18 16.68 1.20
CA LEU A 145 -5.13 16.05 0.39
C LEU A 145 -3.79 16.77 0.56
N MET A 146 -2.70 16.00 0.53
CA MET A 146 -1.34 16.53 0.46
C MET A 146 -1.04 17.05 -0.95
N PRO A 147 -0.10 18.01 -1.11
CA PRO A 147 0.28 18.55 -2.44
C PRO A 147 0.72 17.47 -3.44
N ILE A 148 1.36 16.39 -2.99
CA ILE A 148 1.78 15.27 -3.84
C ILE A 148 0.61 14.62 -4.59
N CYS A 149 -0.62 14.75 -4.09
CA CYS A 149 -1.81 14.25 -4.77
C CYS A 149 -2.11 14.99 -6.09
N GLN A 150 -1.49 16.15 -6.34
CA GLN A 150 -1.53 16.79 -7.67
C GLN A 150 -0.97 15.86 -8.74
N GLU A 151 0.06 15.08 -8.38
CA GLU A 151 0.70 14.11 -9.28
C GLU A 151 -0.15 12.82 -9.50
N LEU A 152 -1.18 12.64 -8.68
CA LEU A 152 -2.15 11.54 -8.86
C LEU A 152 -3.37 11.97 -9.68
N PHE A 153 -3.81 13.23 -9.54
CA PHE A 153 -5.09 13.70 -10.07
C PHE A 153 -5.00 14.74 -11.18
N GLY A 154 -3.80 15.29 -11.44
CA GLY A 154 -3.64 16.46 -12.30
C GLY A 154 -4.24 16.36 -13.72
N ASP A 155 -4.31 15.15 -14.25
CA ASP A 155 -4.83 14.88 -15.59
C ASP A 155 -6.09 13.98 -15.58
N ILE A 156 -6.71 13.69 -14.44
CA ILE A 156 -7.80 12.71 -14.32
C ILE A 156 -9.05 13.11 -15.11
N ASP A 157 -9.30 14.41 -15.25
CA ASP A 157 -10.45 14.95 -16.00
C ASP A 157 -10.19 15.04 -17.52
N LYS A 158 -9.08 14.48 -18.01
CA LYS A 158 -8.66 14.50 -19.42
C LYS A 158 -8.74 13.11 -20.08
N ASP A 159 -9.65 12.27 -19.64
CA ASP A 159 -9.87 10.92 -20.16
C ASP A 159 -8.61 10.04 -20.12
N THR A 160 -7.76 10.21 -19.10
CA THR A 160 -6.48 9.51 -18.95
C THR A 160 -6.62 8.09 -18.45
N VAL A 161 -7.69 7.78 -17.74
CA VAL A 161 -8.02 6.48 -17.16
C VAL A 161 -9.48 6.15 -17.39
N ASP A 162 -9.83 4.87 -17.27
CA ASP A 162 -11.21 4.42 -17.42
C ASP A 162 -12.01 4.67 -16.14
N PHE A 163 -13.30 4.95 -16.33
CA PHE A 163 -14.26 5.11 -15.25
C PHE A 163 -15.31 4.00 -15.35
N VAL A 164 -15.70 3.47 -14.21
CA VAL A 164 -16.73 2.45 -14.08
C VAL A 164 -17.85 2.96 -13.17
N PRO A 165 -19.10 2.47 -13.33
CA PRO A 165 -20.15 2.75 -12.36
C PRO A 165 -19.74 2.28 -10.96
N ASN A 166 -20.16 3.03 -9.93
CA ASN A 166 -20.05 2.60 -8.54
C ASN A 166 -21.03 1.43 -8.25
N TYR A 167 -21.04 0.92 -7.03
CA TYR A 167 -21.82 -0.27 -6.63
C TYR A 167 -23.33 -0.15 -6.83
N ASP A 168 -23.90 1.07 -6.83
CA ASP A 168 -25.34 1.33 -6.99
C ASP A 168 -25.68 2.04 -8.33
N ASN A 169 -24.73 2.20 -9.22
CA ASN A 169 -24.83 2.88 -10.52
C ASN A 169 -25.28 4.35 -10.45
N THR A 170 -25.13 5.01 -9.31
CA THR A 170 -25.52 6.44 -9.14
C THR A 170 -24.43 7.42 -9.57
N THR A 171 -23.17 6.97 -9.58
CA THR A 171 -22.00 7.77 -9.97
C THR A 171 -20.92 6.89 -10.59
N THR A 172 -19.82 7.49 -11.02
CA THR A 172 -18.68 6.77 -11.57
C THR A 172 -17.43 6.95 -10.71
N GLU A 173 -16.56 5.95 -10.74
CA GLU A 173 -15.27 5.94 -10.06
C GLU A 173 -14.14 5.54 -11.02
N PRO A 174 -12.91 6.07 -10.85
CA PRO A 174 -11.79 5.70 -11.70
C PRO A 174 -11.31 4.28 -11.37
N THR A 175 -10.96 3.52 -12.40
CA THR A 175 -10.36 2.19 -12.23
C THR A 175 -8.94 2.28 -11.68
N LEU A 176 -8.16 3.27 -12.14
CA LEU A 176 -6.80 3.58 -11.72
C LEU A 176 -6.64 5.10 -11.57
N LEU A 177 -5.59 5.54 -10.87
CA LEU A 177 -5.19 6.94 -10.84
C LEU A 177 -4.04 7.19 -11.83
N PRO A 178 -4.07 8.30 -12.62
CA PRO A 178 -3.05 8.59 -13.63
C PRO A 178 -1.76 9.12 -13.01
N ALA A 179 -1.18 8.38 -12.05
CA ALA A 179 0.00 8.75 -11.29
C ALA A 179 1.18 9.08 -12.21
N THR A 180 1.86 10.20 -11.94
CA THR A 180 3.00 10.70 -12.74
C THR A 180 4.35 10.12 -12.31
N TYR A 181 4.37 9.31 -11.25
CA TYR A 181 5.54 8.59 -10.73
C TYR A 181 5.14 7.17 -10.31
N PRO A 182 6.06 6.20 -10.23
CA PRO A 182 5.77 4.82 -9.84
C PRO A 182 5.40 4.69 -8.35
N SER A 183 4.20 5.17 -8.01
CA SER A 183 3.69 5.24 -6.62
C SER A 183 3.64 3.91 -5.89
N ILE A 184 3.53 2.80 -6.62
CA ILE A 184 3.57 1.43 -6.07
C ILE A 184 4.89 1.11 -5.36
N LEU A 185 6.00 1.73 -5.76
CA LEU A 185 7.32 1.53 -5.15
C LEU A 185 7.66 2.55 -4.06
N VAL A 186 6.90 3.64 -3.94
CA VAL A 186 7.24 4.76 -3.06
C VAL A 186 6.72 4.59 -1.64
N ASN A 187 5.60 3.89 -1.46
CA ASN A 187 5.01 3.62 -0.16
C ASN A 187 4.83 2.12 0.08
N ALA A 188 5.01 1.70 1.34
CA ALA A 188 4.78 0.31 1.73
C ALA A 188 3.34 -0.12 1.44
N ASN A 189 3.20 -1.27 0.80
CA ASN A 189 1.89 -1.87 0.57
C ASN A 189 1.88 -3.31 1.08
N VAL A 190 1.13 -3.54 2.15
CA VAL A 190 0.96 -4.87 2.73
C VAL A 190 -0.49 -5.29 2.56
N GLY A 191 -0.72 -6.46 1.99
CA GLY A 191 -2.05 -7.02 1.76
C GLY A 191 -2.11 -8.50 2.07
N ILE A 192 -3.11 -8.89 2.86
CA ILE A 192 -3.35 -10.28 3.21
C ILE A 192 -4.61 -10.72 2.45
N GLY A 193 -4.41 -11.59 1.48
CA GLY A 193 -5.48 -12.22 0.73
C GLY A 193 -5.68 -13.67 1.15
N VAL A 194 -6.46 -14.40 0.37
CA VAL A 194 -6.68 -15.82 0.58
C VAL A 194 -5.53 -16.60 -0.07
N SER A 195 -4.79 -17.36 0.71
CA SER A 195 -3.62 -18.17 0.29
C SER A 195 -2.46 -17.39 -0.32
N MET A 196 -2.55 -16.05 -0.37
CA MET A 196 -1.53 -15.18 -0.94
C MET A 196 -1.42 -13.90 -0.11
N ALA A 197 -0.19 -13.43 0.10
CA ALA A 197 0.07 -12.17 0.79
C ALA A 197 1.01 -11.31 -0.05
N SER A 198 0.70 -10.03 -0.18
CA SER A 198 1.57 -9.03 -0.79
C SER A 198 2.30 -8.24 0.28
N SER A 199 3.58 -7.99 0.06
CA SER A 199 4.40 -7.12 0.89
C SER A 199 5.40 -6.40 -0.01
N VAL A 200 5.03 -5.21 -0.46
CA VAL A 200 5.89 -4.33 -1.27
C VAL A 200 6.57 -3.36 -0.32
N CYS A 201 7.90 -3.40 -0.27
CA CYS A 201 8.66 -2.45 0.54
C CYS A 201 8.72 -1.08 -0.16
N PRO A 202 8.78 0.00 0.62
CA PRO A 202 8.85 1.36 0.09
C PRO A 202 10.29 1.74 -0.24
N PHE A 203 10.46 2.60 -1.25
CA PHE A 203 11.76 3.13 -1.67
C PHE A 203 11.75 4.66 -1.72
N ASN A 204 12.91 5.26 -1.69
CA ASN A 204 13.06 6.70 -1.83
C ASN A 204 12.50 7.19 -3.18
N LEU A 205 11.67 8.24 -3.13
CA LEU A 205 11.01 8.78 -4.32
C LEU A 205 12.01 9.25 -5.39
N SER A 206 13.09 9.94 -4.99
CA SER A 206 14.10 10.42 -5.93
C SER A 206 14.83 9.26 -6.60
N GLU A 207 15.23 8.26 -5.82
CA GLU A 207 15.89 7.04 -6.33
C GLU A 207 15.00 6.25 -7.28
N VAL A 208 13.70 6.13 -6.98
CA VAL A 208 12.72 5.48 -7.86
C VAL A 208 12.57 6.25 -9.17
N CYS A 209 12.52 7.59 -9.14
CA CYS A 209 12.44 8.40 -10.34
C CYS A 209 13.73 8.30 -11.18
N GLU A 210 14.90 8.36 -10.55
CA GLU A 210 16.20 8.22 -11.23
C GLU A 210 16.34 6.83 -11.89
N THR A 211 15.98 5.77 -11.16
CA THR A 211 15.97 4.41 -11.69
C THR A 211 15.01 4.28 -12.88
N THR A 212 13.82 4.86 -12.77
CA THR A 212 12.84 4.87 -13.86
C THR A 212 13.38 5.57 -15.09
N ILE A 213 13.99 6.74 -14.94
CA ILE A 213 14.63 7.48 -16.04
C ILE A 213 15.78 6.67 -16.64
N GLY A 214 16.59 6.03 -15.81
CA GLY A 214 17.68 5.15 -16.24
C GLY A 214 17.18 4.02 -17.14
N LEU A 215 16.15 3.29 -16.69
CA LEU A 215 15.52 2.19 -17.43
C LEU A 215 14.80 2.65 -18.71
N MET A 216 14.22 3.84 -18.73
CA MET A 216 13.63 4.40 -19.95
C MET A 216 14.69 4.74 -21.02
N LYS A 217 15.90 5.14 -20.61
CA LYS A 217 17.02 5.44 -21.51
C LYS A 217 17.77 4.19 -21.96
N ASN A 218 17.95 3.24 -21.07
CA ASN A 218 18.68 1.99 -21.28
C ASN A 218 17.93 0.84 -20.61
N PRO A 219 17.34 -0.10 -21.37
CA PRO A 219 16.66 -1.27 -20.80
C PRO A 219 17.54 -2.18 -19.94
N ASP A 220 18.86 -2.15 -20.15
CA ASP A 220 19.85 -2.93 -19.40
C ASP A 220 20.44 -2.14 -18.20
N PHE A 221 19.85 -0.99 -17.84
CA PHE A 221 20.29 -0.18 -16.71
C PHE A 221 20.22 -0.98 -15.42
N ASN A 222 21.30 -0.92 -14.62
CA ASN A 222 21.35 -1.59 -13.33
C ASN A 222 20.67 -0.73 -12.25
N ALA A 223 19.54 -1.19 -11.74
CA ALA A 223 18.79 -0.46 -10.71
C ALA A 223 19.58 -0.22 -9.42
N LEU A 224 20.55 -1.09 -9.06
CA LEU A 224 21.40 -0.91 -7.88
C LEU A 224 22.30 0.34 -7.94
N GLU A 225 22.50 0.93 -9.13
CA GLU A 225 23.28 2.17 -9.26
C GLU A 225 22.57 3.37 -8.61
N THR A 226 21.25 3.42 -8.71
CA THR A 226 20.42 4.53 -8.22
C THR A 226 19.54 4.14 -7.04
N LEU A 227 18.95 2.94 -7.03
CA LEU A 227 18.08 2.44 -5.97
C LEU A 227 18.94 1.71 -4.93
N LYS A 228 19.27 2.38 -3.82
CA LYS A 228 20.23 1.88 -2.82
C LYS A 228 19.63 0.86 -1.85
N GLY A 229 18.33 0.82 -1.72
CA GLY A 229 17.60 -0.09 -0.85
C GLY A 229 16.28 0.50 -0.41
N PRO A 230 15.43 -0.29 0.27
CA PRO A 230 14.17 0.23 0.78
C PRO A 230 14.38 1.19 1.94
N ASP A 231 13.60 2.26 1.95
CA ASP A 231 13.45 3.21 3.05
C ASP A 231 12.17 2.91 3.81
N PHE A 232 12.19 3.01 5.13
CA PHE A 232 11.01 2.72 5.96
C PHE A 232 10.57 3.94 6.77
N PRO A 233 9.25 4.15 6.93
CA PRO A 233 8.74 5.15 7.85
C PRO A 233 9.28 4.88 9.28
N GLY A 234 9.65 5.93 9.99
CA GLY A 234 10.23 5.81 11.32
C GLY A 234 11.71 5.44 11.35
N GLY A 235 12.35 5.25 10.19
CA GLY A 235 13.81 5.04 10.09
C GLY A 235 14.23 3.57 10.24
N ALA A 236 15.19 3.30 11.11
CA ALA A 236 15.98 2.08 11.26
C ALA A 236 17.13 1.94 10.24
N SER A 237 18.12 1.12 10.57
CA SER A 237 19.25 0.84 9.68
C SER A 237 18.98 -0.42 8.87
N LEU A 238 19.10 -0.32 7.56
CA LEU A 238 19.12 -1.47 6.67
C LEU A 238 20.49 -2.18 6.79
N LEU A 239 20.48 -3.49 7.03
CA LEU A 239 21.68 -4.31 6.87
C LEU A 239 21.82 -4.63 5.38
N TYR A 240 22.73 -3.92 4.72
CA TYR A 240 22.90 -3.98 3.28
C TYR A 240 23.45 -5.34 2.84
N ASP A 241 22.77 -5.95 1.87
CA ASP A 241 23.14 -7.20 1.22
C ASP A 241 22.79 -7.06 -0.26
N GLU A 242 23.81 -6.85 -1.09
CA GLU A 242 23.65 -6.54 -2.50
C GLU A 242 23.04 -7.71 -3.28
N GLU A 243 23.44 -8.94 -2.96
CA GLU A 243 22.92 -10.14 -3.65
C GLU A 243 21.42 -10.33 -3.36
N GLU A 244 21.02 -10.15 -2.10
CA GLU A 244 19.60 -10.26 -1.73
C GLU A 244 18.77 -9.10 -2.31
N LEU A 245 19.32 -7.87 -2.39
CA LEU A 245 18.66 -6.73 -3.04
C LEU A 245 18.50 -6.95 -4.54
N ASP A 246 19.54 -7.40 -5.25
CA ASP A 246 19.43 -7.71 -6.69
C ASP A 246 18.38 -8.79 -6.96
N LYS A 247 18.35 -9.83 -6.13
CA LYS A 247 17.33 -10.87 -6.19
C LYS A 247 15.91 -10.30 -6.00
N ILE A 248 15.71 -9.42 -5.00
CA ILE A 248 14.41 -8.76 -4.80
C ILE A 248 14.05 -7.90 -6.01
N TYR A 249 15.00 -7.14 -6.55
CA TYR A 249 14.75 -6.26 -7.70
C TYR A 249 14.39 -7.03 -8.98
N ARG A 250 14.94 -8.24 -9.16
CA ARG A 250 14.61 -9.10 -10.30
C ARG A 250 13.34 -9.93 -10.10
N THR A 251 13.14 -10.45 -8.90
CA THR A 251 12.10 -11.47 -8.67
C THR A 251 10.90 -11.01 -7.86
N GLY A 252 11.00 -9.88 -7.16
CA GLY A 252 9.99 -9.41 -6.21
C GLY A 252 9.91 -10.25 -4.94
N LYS A 253 10.88 -11.15 -4.69
CA LYS A 253 10.91 -12.04 -3.53
C LYS A 253 12.24 -11.98 -2.80
N GLY A 254 12.19 -11.94 -1.47
CA GLY A 254 13.35 -11.96 -0.61
C GLY A 254 13.06 -11.39 0.76
N SER A 255 14.10 -11.01 1.49
CA SER A 255 13.93 -10.37 2.78
C SER A 255 15.08 -9.40 3.07
N VAL A 256 14.76 -8.28 3.68
CA VAL A 256 15.76 -7.31 4.14
C VAL A 256 15.77 -7.26 5.66
N LYS A 257 16.94 -7.10 6.26
CA LYS A 257 17.08 -7.01 7.71
C LYS A 257 17.15 -5.56 8.14
N LEU A 258 16.30 -5.20 9.10
CA LEU A 258 16.22 -3.88 9.70
C LEU A 258 16.73 -3.94 11.14
N ARG A 259 17.44 -2.91 11.56
CA ARG A 259 18.01 -2.80 12.89
C ARG A 259 17.70 -1.44 13.51
N ALA A 260 17.21 -1.44 14.74
CA ALA A 260 16.95 -0.24 15.53
C ALA A 260 18.20 0.62 15.67
N LYS A 261 18.02 1.95 15.68
CA LYS A 261 19.08 2.89 16.05
C LYS A 261 18.98 3.25 17.53
N TYR A 262 20.12 3.41 18.17
CA TYR A 262 20.23 3.77 19.56
C TYR A 262 21.32 4.79 19.81
N GLN A 263 21.19 5.47 20.92
CA GLN A 263 22.19 6.35 21.49
C GLN A 263 22.47 5.90 22.92
N TYR A 264 23.65 6.17 23.44
CA TYR A 264 24.00 5.86 24.82
C TYR A 264 24.33 7.12 25.59
N ASP A 265 23.49 7.44 26.56
CA ASP A 265 23.75 8.50 27.52
C ASP A 265 24.61 7.93 28.67
N LYS A 266 25.85 8.44 28.78
CA LYS A 266 26.82 7.99 29.79
C LYS A 266 26.49 8.48 31.19
N GLU A 267 25.83 9.66 31.31
CA GLU A 267 25.52 10.27 32.59
C GLU A 267 24.40 9.49 33.29
N SER A 268 23.32 9.26 32.60
CA SER A 268 22.17 8.48 33.09
C SER A 268 22.37 6.97 32.98
N ARG A 269 23.36 6.50 32.23
CA ARG A 269 23.58 5.09 31.86
C ARG A 269 22.35 4.49 31.18
N CYS A 270 21.73 5.26 30.31
CA CYS A 270 20.56 4.88 29.56
C CYS A 270 20.92 4.59 28.09
N LEU A 271 20.45 3.47 27.59
CA LEU A 271 20.38 3.19 26.16
C LEU A 271 19.04 3.75 25.66
N GLU A 272 19.10 4.73 24.79
CA GLU A 272 17.94 5.35 24.19
C GLU A 272 17.73 4.81 22.77
N ILE A 273 16.66 4.06 22.55
CA ILE A 273 16.27 3.59 21.22
C ILE A 273 15.44 4.69 20.57
N VAL A 274 15.92 5.20 19.44
CA VAL A 274 15.31 6.36 18.74
C VAL A 274 14.63 6.00 17.42
N GLU A 275 14.98 4.86 16.84
CA GLU A 275 14.33 4.31 15.65
C GLU A 275 14.17 2.80 15.80
N ILE A 276 13.05 2.26 15.34
CA ILE A 276 12.74 0.82 15.40
C ILE A 276 12.36 0.27 14.02
N PRO A 277 12.55 -1.04 13.77
CA PRO A 277 12.06 -1.66 12.54
C PRO A 277 10.56 -1.44 12.33
N ALA A 278 10.15 -1.15 11.09
CA ALA A 278 8.75 -0.95 10.71
C ALA A 278 7.86 -2.20 10.88
N THR A 279 8.46 -3.33 11.22
CA THR A 279 7.78 -4.62 11.46
C THR A 279 7.29 -4.80 12.89
N THR A 280 7.62 -3.88 13.80
CA THR A 280 7.35 -4.01 15.23
C THR A 280 6.78 -2.73 15.83
N THR A 281 6.39 -2.76 17.10
CA THR A 281 5.90 -1.61 17.86
C THR A 281 6.72 -1.43 19.14
N VAL A 282 6.64 -0.22 19.71
CA VAL A 282 7.29 0.13 20.98
C VAL A 282 6.94 -0.87 22.08
N GLU A 283 5.66 -1.16 22.23
CA GLU A 283 5.13 -2.04 23.28
C GLU A 283 5.63 -3.48 23.09
N ALA A 284 5.67 -3.97 21.85
CA ALA A 284 6.14 -5.33 21.56
C ALA A 284 7.63 -5.51 21.94
N ILE A 285 8.44 -4.46 21.73
CA ILE A 285 9.86 -4.46 22.14
C ILE A 285 9.97 -4.47 23.65
N ILE A 286 9.26 -3.58 24.33
CA ILE A 286 9.28 -3.45 25.80
C ILE A 286 8.81 -4.76 26.45
N GLU A 287 7.66 -5.30 26.03
CA GLU A 287 7.12 -6.57 26.53
C GLU A 287 8.14 -7.72 26.37
N LYS A 288 8.81 -7.77 25.21
CA LYS A 288 9.81 -8.80 24.93
C LYS A 288 11.03 -8.68 25.83
N ILE A 289 11.55 -7.47 26.04
CA ILE A 289 12.68 -7.22 26.91
C ILE A 289 12.31 -7.58 28.36
N ILE A 290 11.16 -7.15 28.86
CA ILE A 290 10.67 -7.50 30.21
C ILE A 290 10.56 -9.01 30.36
N ALA A 291 10.04 -9.73 29.38
CA ALA A 291 9.93 -11.18 29.42
C ALA A 291 11.30 -11.86 29.51
N LEU A 292 12.31 -11.35 28.78
CA LEU A 292 13.67 -11.86 28.81
C LEU A 292 14.40 -11.57 30.15
N VAL A 293 14.14 -10.42 30.75
CA VAL A 293 14.65 -10.07 32.08
C VAL A 293 14.03 -10.98 33.15
N LYS A 294 12.71 -11.18 33.13
CA LYS A 294 12.01 -12.10 34.04
C LYS A 294 12.49 -13.56 33.90
N ALA A 295 12.78 -13.99 32.69
CA ALA A 295 13.34 -15.32 32.41
C ALA A 295 14.84 -15.46 32.77
N GLY A 296 15.49 -14.39 33.28
CA GLY A 296 16.92 -14.40 33.64
C GLY A 296 17.89 -14.45 32.46
N LYS A 297 17.39 -14.33 31.22
CA LYS A 297 18.22 -14.34 30.00
C LYS A 297 18.99 -13.04 29.80
N ILE A 298 18.41 -11.91 30.26
CA ILE A 298 19.04 -10.59 30.26
C ILE A 298 19.09 -10.12 31.72
N ARG A 299 20.29 -9.94 32.28
CA ARG A 299 20.50 -9.50 33.67
C ARG A 299 21.06 -8.09 33.76
N GLU A 300 21.48 -7.56 32.63
CA GLU A 300 22.19 -6.29 32.47
C GLU A 300 21.26 -5.07 32.55
N VAL A 301 19.98 -5.24 32.24
CA VAL A 301 18.95 -4.20 32.29
C VAL A 301 18.46 -4.04 33.72
N SER A 302 18.34 -2.80 34.20
CA SER A 302 17.75 -2.44 35.50
C SER A 302 16.31 -1.97 35.36
N TYR A 303 16.02 -1.13 34.37
CA TYR A 303 14.69 -0.58 34.12
C TYR A 303 14.48 -0.33 32.63
N ILE A 304 13.23 -0.34 32.18
CA ILE A 304 12.83 0.01 30.82
C ILE A 304 11.55 0.84 30.87
N ARG A 305 11.48 1.87 30.04
CA ARG A 305 10.34 2.77 29.96
C ARG A 305 10.11 3.27 28.53
N ASP A 306 8.87 3.61 28.24
CA ASP A 306 8.50 4.36 27.06
C ASP A 306 8.60 5.86 27.38
N GLU A 307 9.42 6.57 26.64
CA GLU A 307 9.58 8.02 26.69
C GLU A 307 9.16 8.69 25.38
N THR A 308 8.40 7.97 24.55
CA THR A 308 7.88 8.49 23.29
C THR A 308 6.95 9.67 23.53
N ASP A 309 7.26 10.77 22.88
CA ASP A 309 6.50 12.03 23.00
C ASP A 309 6.26 12.69 21.65
N ILE A 310 5.92 13.99 21.67
CA ILE A 310 5.68 14.80 20.44
C ILE A 310 6.96 14.97 19.59
N ASN A 311 8.16 14.79 20.16
CA ASN A 311 9.43 14.91 19.44
C ASN A 311 9.81 13.60 18.71
N GLY A 312 9.16 12.50 19.01
CA GLY A 312 9.36 11.22 18.35
C GLY A 312 9.44 10.04 19.28
N LEU A 313 9.76 8.89 18.70
CA LEU A 313 9.93 7.63 19.39
C LEU A 313 11.18 7.65 20.28
N LYS A 314 11.02 7.23 21.54
CA LYS A 314 12.12 7.05 22.47
C LYS A 314 11.81 5.94 23.47
N ILE A 315 12.61 4.86 23.47
CA ILE A 315 12.56 3.81 24.50
C ILE A 315 13.81 3.92 25.34
N GLY A 316 13.66 4.22 26.63
CA GLY A 316 14.77 4.30 27.59
C GLY A 316 15.04 2.94 28.25
N ILE A 317 16.27 2.45 28.17
CA ILE A 317 16.72 1.21 28.80
C ILE A 317 17.88 1.52 29.73
N ASP A 318 17.62 1.56 31.05
CA ASP A 318 18.64 1.79 32.05
C ASP A 318 19.46 0.52 32.26
N ILE A 319 20.78 0.66 32.19
CA ILE A 319 21.70 -0.46 32.36
C ILE A 319 22.44 -0.40 33.69
N LYS A 320 22.79 -1.58 34.22
CA LYS A 320 23.53 -1.71 35.47
C LYS A 320 24.96 -1.21 35.31
N LYS A 321 25.56 -0.77 36.45
CA LYS A 321 26.96 -0.31 36.49
C LYS A 321 27.90 -1.39 35.98
N GLY A 322 28.85 -1.00 35.11
CA GLY A 322 29.84 -1.90 34.54
C GLY A 322 29.41 -2.76 33.34
N VAL A 323 28.18 -2.55 32.89
CA VAL A 323 27.70 -3.18 31.65
C VAL A 323 28.21 -2.41 30.43
N ASP A 324 28.73 -3.15 29.44
CA ASP A 324 29.10 -2.61 28.13
C ASP A 324 27.84 -2.44 27.28
N PRO A 325 27.49 -1.21 26.88
CA PRO A 325 26.25 -0.94 26.15
C PRO A 325 26.21 -1.62 24.77
N ASP A 326 27.35 -1.68 24.06
CA ASP A 326 27.40 -2.26 22.71
C ASP A 326 27.21 -3.77 22.74
N LYS A 327 27.83 -4.45 23.73
CA LYS A 327 27.59 -5.88 23.92
C LYS A 327 26.16 -6.21 24.31
N LEU A 328 25.53 -5.38 25.14
CA LEU A 328 24.14 -5.54 25.48
C LEU A 328 23.27 -5.36 24.23
N MET A 329 23.52 -4.33 23.41
CA MET A 329 22.76 -4.11 22.18
C MET A 329 22.92 -5.27 21.19
N GLN A 330 24.10 -5.85 21.04
CA GLN A 330 24.31 -7.05 20.21
C GLN A 330 23.48 -8.25 20.71
N LYS A 331 23.30 -8.38 22.03
CA LYS A 331 22.45 -9.40 22.64
C LYS A 331 20.95 -9.10 22.41
N LEU A 332 20.55 -7.85 22.58
CA LEU A 332 19.18 -7.40 22.33
C LEU A 332 18.77 -7.59 20.86
N TYR A 333 19.62 -7.26 19.90
CA TYR A 333 19.38 -7.50 18.48
C TYR A 333 19.10 -8.98 18.15
N LYS A 334 19.72 -9.91 18.84
CA LYS A 334 19.52 -11.35 18.62
C LYS A 334 18.26 -11.91 19.28
N LEU A 335 17.78 -11.28 20.34
CA LEU A 335 16.73 -11.84 21.21
C LEU A 335 15.40 -11.10 21.12
N THR A 336 15.37 -9.93 20.48
CA THR A 336 14.22 -9.02 20.46
C THR A 336 13.95 -8.48 19.05
N PRO A 337 12.76 -7.90 18.78
CA PRO A 337 12.45 -7.26 17.51
C PRO A 337 13.22 -5.94 17.24
N LEU A 338 14.21 -5.57 18.06
CA LEU A 338 15.13 -4.47 17.74
C LEU A 338 15.98 -4.75 16.48
N GLN A 339 16.09 -6.00 16.08
CA GLN A 339 16.47 -6.39 14.73
C GLN A 339 15.46 -7.40 14.22
N ASP A 340 14.92 -7.13 13.04
CA ASP A 340 13.88 -7.96 12.43
C ASP A 340 14.04 -8.01 10.91
N SER A 341 13.36 -8.97 10.28
CA SER A 341 13.39 -9.18 8.85
C SER A 341 12.07 -8.73 8.22
N TYR A 342 12.14 -7.82 7.26
CA TYR A 342 11.00 -7.46 6.42
C TYR A 342 10.96 -8.38 5.19
N SER A 343 9.92 -9.20 5.10
CA SER A 343 9.74 -10.12 3.97
C SER A 343 9.17 -9.37 2.76
N CYS A 344 9.87 -9.44 1.65
CA CYS A 344 9.44 -8.89 0.36
C CYS A 344 8.73 -9.97 -0.45
N ASN A 345 7.52 -9.65 -0.90
CA ASN A 345 6.71 -10.51 -1.75
C ASN A 345 5.79 -9.62 -2.60
N PHE A 346 6.30 -9.16 -3.75
CA PHE A 346 5.69 -8.08 -4.53
C PHE A 346 4.57 -8.61 -5.42
N TYR A 347 3.45 -9.02 -4.79
CA TYR A 347 2.22 -9.30 -5.52
C TYR A 347 1.51 -7.99 -5.83
N ILE A 348 1.31 -7.73 -7.09
CA ILE A 348 0.50 -6.62 -7.60
C ILE A 348 -0.53 -7.13 -8.62
N LEU A 349 -1.58 -6.38 -8.83
CA LEU A 349 -2.57 -6.66 -9.85
C LEU A 349 -2.15 -5.99 -11.16
N VAL A 350 -2.11 -6.79 -12.22
CA VAL A 350 -1.91 -6.31 -13.59
C VAL A 350 -3.07 -6.82 -14.41
N HIS A 351 -3.87 -5.90 -14.94
CA HIS A 351 -5.12 -6.22 -15.66
C HIS A 351 -6.06 -7.15 -14.87
N GLY A 352 -6.15 -6.95 -13.54
CA GLY A 352 -7.02 -7.73 -12.65
C GLY A 352 -6.46 -9.10 -12.24
N TYR A 353 -5.24 -9.45 -12.63
CA TYR A 353 -4.60 -10.71 -12.26
C TYR A 353 -3.42 -10.49 -11.30
N PRO A 354 -3.33 -11.25 -10.20
CA PRO A 354 -2.18 -11.15 -9.30
C PRO A 354 -0.92 -11.72 -9.95
N ARG A 355 0.15 -10.92 -9.95
CA ARG A 355 1.48 -11.31 -10.43
C ARG A 355 2.54 -10.96 -9.40
N ILE A 356 3.57 -11.80 -9.29
CA ILE A 356 4.80 -11.44 -8.59
C ILE A 356 5.70 -10.76 -9.59
N MET A 357 6.17 -9.56 -9.24
CA MET A 357 6.99 -8.75 -10.15
C MET A 357 8.15 -8.14 -9.38
N GLY A 358 9.34 -8.17 -9.98
CA GLY A 358 10.48 -7.42 -9.49
C GLY A 358 10.36 -5.93 -9.78
N VAL A 359 11.28 -5.14 -9.24
CA VAL A 359 11.31 -3.68 -9.46
C VAL A 359 11.40 -3.34 -10.95
N TYR A 360 12.22 -4.08 -11.71
CA TYR A 360 12.36 -3.90 -13.16
C TYR A 360 11.03 -4.07 -13.90
N ASP A 361 10.32 -5.14 -13.60
CA ASP A 361 9.04 -5.45 -14.24
C ASP A 361 7.95 -4.45 -13.83
N ILE A 362 7.94 -4.04 -12.56
CA ILE A 362 7.00 -3.02 -12.05
C ILE A 362 7.22 -1.69 -12.76
N ILE A 363 8.47 -1.24 -12.89
CA ILE A 363 8.77 0.02 -13.59
C ILE A 363 8.39 -0.08 -15.07
N LYS A 364 8.70 -1.19 -15.74
CA LYS A 364 8.32 -1.41 -17.13
C LYS A 364 6.80 -1.36 -17.34
N GLU A 365 6.04 -2.02 -16.50
CA GLU A 365 4.57 -2.02 -16.54
C GLU A 365 4.01 -0.63 -16.24
N TRP A 366 4.57 0.06 -15.24
CA TRP A 366 4.17 1.43 -14.93
C TRP A 366 4.47 2.39 -16.08
N VAL A 367 5.62 2.28 -16.75
CA VAL A 367 5.97 3.10 -17.92
C VAL A 367 4.96 2.86 -19.05
N ALA A 368 4.58 1.62 -19.31
CA ALA A 368 3.56 1.30 -20.32
C ALA A 368 2.21 1.96 -19.96
N PHE A 369 1.76 1.82 -18.73
CA PHE A 369 0.56 2.49 -18.21
C PHE A 369 0.66 4.02 -18.33
N ARG A 370 1.77 4.62 -17.92
CA ARG A 370 1.94 6.08 -17.99
C ARG A 370 1.98 6.60 -19.43
N MET A 371 2.60 5.87 -20.33
CA MET A 371 2.60 6.20 -21.77
C MET A 371 1.18 6.25 -22.33
N ASP A 372 0.31 5.33 -21.93
CA ASP A 372 -1.10 5.35 -22.33
C ASP A 372 -1.83 6.55 -21.75
N CYS A 373 -1.65 6.86 -20.47
CA CYS A 373 -2.21 8.09 -19.86
C CYS A 373 -1.77 9.36 -20.61
N VAL A 374 -0.50 9.48 -20.98
CA VAL A 374 0.02 10.63 -21.73
C VAL A 374 -0.58 10.71 -23.13
N ARG A 375 -0.72 9.57 -23.82
CA ARG A 375 -1.34 9.50 -25.16
C ARG A 375 -2.81 9.95 -25.10
N ARG A 376 -3.57 9.43 -24.15
CA ARG A 376 -4.99 9.78 -23.94
C ARG A 376 -5.14 11.27 -23.60
N ARG A 377 -4.36 11.80 -22.64
CA ARG A 377 -4.32 13.21 -22.31
C ARG A 377 -4.06 14.09 -23.56
N THR A 378 -3.05 13.75 -24.34
CA THR A 378 -2.68 14.52 -25.52
C THR A 378 -3.76 14.51 -26.58
N SER A 379 -4.42 13.36 -26.78
CA SER A 379 -5.56 13.24 -27.69
C SER A 379 -6.73 14.09 -27.25
N PHE A 380 -7.05 14.09 -25.95
CA PHE A 380 -8.11 14.91 -25.37
C PHE A 380 -7.83 16.43 -25.56
N ASP A 381 -6.62 16.88 -25.22
CA ASP A 381 -6.20 18.27 -25.37
C ASP A 381 -6.19 18.69 -26.85
N LEU A 382 -5.78 17.79 -27.77
CA LEU A 382 -5.81 18.02 -29.21
C LEU A 382 -7.24 18.19 -29.73
N ALA A 383 -8.16 17.34 -29.32
CA ALA A 383 -9.58 17.42 -29.71
C ALA A 383 -10.17 18.77 -29.28
N LYS A 384 -10.01 19.16 -28.01
CA LYS A 384 -10.48 20.45 -27.51
C LYS A 384 -9.89 21.65 -28.25
N LYS A 385 -8.58 21.60 -28.59
CA LYS A 385 -7.96 22.66 -29.38
C LYS A 385 -8.46 22.72 -30.80
N LYS A 386 -8.77 21.58 -31.45
CA LYS A 386 -9.38 21.53 -32.78
C LYS A 386 -10.79 22.13 -32.76
N ASP A 387 -11.61 21.81 -31.78
CA ASP A 387 -12.94 22.38 -31.62
C ASP A 387 -12.91 23.89 -31.44
N LYS A 388 -12.01 24.39 -30.55
CA LYS A 388 -11.79 25.82 -30.37
C LYS A 388 -11.34 26.49 -31.65
N LEU A 389 -10.40 25.89 -32.40
CA LEU A 389 -9.93 26.40 -33.67
C LEU A 389 -11.05 26.48 -34.71
N HIS A 390 -11.92 25.46 -34.77
CA HIS A 390 -13.09 25.43 -35.64
C HIS A 390 -14.05 26.61 -35.36
N LEU A 391 -14.37 26.84 -34.08
CA LEU A 391 -15.19 27.98 -33.66
C LEU A 391 -14.55 29.33 -34.03
N LEU A 392 -13.24 29.50 -33.75
CA LEU A 392 -12.52 30.74 -34.05
C LEU A 392 -12.49 31.02 -35.58
N LYS A 393 -12.29 29.97 -36.40
CA LYS A 393 -12.33 30.10 -37.87
C LYS A 393 -13.74 30.50 -38.35
N GLY A 394 -14.80 29.95 -37.74
CA GLY A 394 -16.16 30.33 -38.01
C GLY A 394 -16.45 31.80 -37.70
N LEU A 395 -16.08 32.22 -36.46
CA LEU A 395 -16.19 33.63 -36.05
C LEU A 395 -15.39 34.59 -36.95
N GLY A 396 -14.18 34.21 -37.34
CA GLY A 396 -13.36 35.00 -38.25
C GLY A 396 -14.00 35.17 -39.62
N LYS A 397 -14.67 34.13 -40.15
CA LYS A 397 -15.41 34.25 -41.42
C LYS A 397 -16.58 35.22 -41.29
N ILE A 398 -17.35 35.11 -40.19
CA ILE A 398 -18.51 36.00 -39.93
C ILE A 398 -18.03 37.47 -39.82
N LEU A 399 -16.92 37.73 -39.09
CA LEU A 399 -16.37 39.06 -38.94
C LEU A 399 -15.84 39.66 -40.25
N LEU A 400 -15.33 38.82 -41.15
CA LEU A 400 -14.83 39.26 -42.45
C LEU A 400 -15.96 39.49 -43.47
N ASP A 401 -17.10 38.85 -43.31
CA ASP A 401 -18.29 38.98 -44.19
C ASP A 401 -19.49 39.62 -43.46
N ILE A 402 -19.22 40.53 -42.51
CA ILE A 402 -20.24 41.12 -41.65
C ILE A 402 -21.34 41.87 -42.45
N ASP A 403 -20.97 42.42 -43.61
CA ASP A 403 -21.87 43.10 -44.51
C ASP A 403 -22.76 42.13 -45.34
N LYS A 404 -22.51 40.83 -45.26
CA LYS A 404 -23.26 39.77 -45.95
C LYS A 404 -24.05 38.85 -44.98
N ALA A 405 -23.88 39.00 -43.67
CA ALA A 405 -24.59 38.25 -42.63
C ALA A 405 -25.74 39.10 -42.09
#